data_8e989ccc22f9fb22206b40de1f5a4534
#
_entry.id   8e989ccc22f9fb22206b40de1f5a4534
#
_cell.length_a   1.000
_cell.length_b   1.000
_cell.length_c   1.000
_cell.angle_alpha   90.00
_cell.angle_beta   90.00
_cell.angle_gamma   90.00
#
_symmetry.space_group_name_H-M   'P 1'
#
loop_
_entity.id
_entity.type
_entity.pdbx_description
1 polymer ?
#
loop_
_entity_poly.entity_id
_entity_poly.type
_entity_poly.pdbx_seq_one_letter_code
_entity_poly.pdbx_strand_id
1 'polypeptide(L)'
;MANIGATTAFYKVETSLTRANNEVSKSMERLATGKQNATAGDRSSYQAMADTFRLDYVATKAGIKGASVVMGYLETAMRTLDAASGVLSRLQELAVLGANETNTAEDANAIDFEAEKLGDEFHRLLNTAKYKGKDLFLAAAGGEYVSLGGRDAEMTFGVKKVTYSGLYKFDADTATQTAIVAGREYKIE
;
A
#
# COMPACT_ATOMS: atom_id res chain seq x y z
N MET A 1 49.91 66.65 8.34
CA MET A 1 48.47 66.23 8.32
C MET A 1 47.96 65.77 6.96
N ALA A 2 48.76 65.88 5.90
CA ALA A 2 48.32 65.40 4.57
C ALA A 2 48.37 63.85 4.37
N ASN A 3 49.15 63.15 5.21
CA ASN A 3 49.37 61.70 5.01
C ASN A 3 48.26 60.81 5.55
N ILE A 4 47.46 61.28 6.52
CA ILE A 4 46.36 60.47 7.12
C ILE A 4 45.17 60.43 6.20
N GLY A 5 44.87 61.52 5.47
CA GLY A 5 43.78 61.58 4.50
C GLY A 5 44.00 60.69 3.27
N ALA A 6 45.22 60.61 2.79
CA ALA A 6 45.61 59.74 1.70
C ALA A 6 45.53 58.26 2.05
N THR A 7 45.90 57.87 3.26
CA THR A 7 45.83 56.52 3.78
C THR A 7 44.36 56.06 3.95
N THR A 8 43.51 56.94 4.46
CA THR A 8 42.04 56.62 4.61
C THR A 8 41.36 56.49 3.27
N ALA A 9 41.72 57.31 2.28
CA ALA A 9 41.20 57.19 0.91
C ALA A 9 41.63 55.85 0.26
N PHE A 10 42.88 55.45 0.43
CA PHE A 10 43.44 54.20 -0.07
C PHE A 10 42.72 52.99 0.54
N TYR A 11 42.54 52.96 1.87
CA TYR A 11 41.76 51.88 2.52
C TYR A 11 40.33 51.83 2.03
N LYS A 12 39.66 52.95 1.76
CA LYS A 12 38.33 52.98 1.17
C LYS A 12 38.30 52.33 -0.22
N VAL A 13 39.28 52.65 -1.06
CA VAL A 13 39.39 52.07 -2.41
C VAL A 13 39.67 50.58 -2.34
N GLU A 14 40.62 50.15 -1.48
CA GLU A 14 40.95 48.75 -1.28
C GLU A 14 39.72 47.94 -0.80
N THR A 15 38.97 48.45 0.19
CA THR A 15 37.76 47.84 0.68
C THR A 15 36.69 47.75 -0.40
N SER A 16 36.53 48.79 -1.23
CA SER A 16 35.60 48.82 -2.36
C SER A 16 35.97 47.81 -3.45
N LEU A 17 37.28 47.71 -3.75
CA LEU A 17 37.78 46.74 -4.73
C LEU A 17 37.60 45.29 -4.25
N THR A 18 37.90 45.03 -3.00
CA THR A 18 37.67 43.70 -2.39
C THR A 18 36.19 43.30 -2.43
N ARG A 19 35.29 44.26 -2.10
CA ARG A 19 33.86 44.04 -2.17
C ARG A 19 33.40 43.75 -3.60
N ALA A 20 33.85 44.54 -4.57
CA ALA A 20 33.53 44.32 -5.98
C ALA A 20 34.04 42.98 -6.50
N ASN A 21 35.27 42.60 -6.16
CA ASN A 21 35.80 41.27 -6.52
C ASN A 21 34.97 40.11 -5.91
N ASN A 22 34.54 40.23 -4.67
CA ASN A 22 33.68 39.23 -4.04
C ASN A 22 32.30 39.13 -4.72
N GLU A 23 31.71 40.26 -5.12
CA GLU A 23 30.42 40.27 -5.83
C GLU A 23 30.56 39.69 -7.25
N VAL A 24 31.65 39.99 -7.94
CA VAL A 24 31.97 39.40 -9.25
C VAL A 24 32.13 37.88 -9.12
N SER A 25 32.90 37.42 -8.15
CA SER A 25 33.09 35.98 -7.90
C SER A 25 31.77 35.27 -7.61
N LYS A 26 30.91 35.84 -6.76
CA LYS A 26 29.58 35.33 -6.50
C LYS A 26 28.69 35.30 -7.76
N SER A 27 28.74 36.34 -8.56
CA SER A 27 27.99 36.44 -9.79
C SER A 27 28.42 35.39 -10.83
N MET A 28 29.74 35.18 -10.93
CA MET A 28 30.28 34.10 -11.78
C MET A 28 29.87 32.69 -11.30
N GLU A 29 29.87 32.45 -10.00
CA GLU A 29 29.45 31.18 -9.41
C GLU A 29 27.96 30.95 -9.67
N ARG A 30 27.12 31.98 -9.52
CA ARG A 30 25.68 31.91 -9.84
C ARG A 30 25.44 31.67 -11.33
N LEU A 31 26.22 32.28 -12.20
CA LEU A 31 26.12 32.04 -13.63
C LEU A 31 26.56 30.63 -14.00
N ALA A 32 27.66 30.14 -13.41
CA ALA A 32 28.18 28.80 -13.67
C ALA A 32 27.22 27.69 -13.17
N THR A 33 26.60 27.91 -12.01
CA THR A 33 25.65 26.93 -11.42
C THR A 33 24.23 27.07 -11.90
N GLY A 34 23.88 28.20 -12.54
CA GLY A 34 22.50 28.53 -12.93
C GLY A 34 21.55 28.73 -11.75
N LYS A 35 22.08 28.87 -10.52
CA LYS A 35 21.29 29.01 -9.29
C LYS A 35 21.55 30.37 -8.65
N GLN A 36 20.49 31.01 -8.17
CA GLN A 36 20.60 32.27 -7.45
C GLN A 36 21.32 32.11 -6.09
N ASN A 37 21.12 30.96 -5.43
CA ASN A 37 21.81 30.58 -4.19
C ASN A 37 22.74 29.40 -4.51
N ALA A 38 24.02 29.70 -4.77
CA ALA A 38 25.00 28.71 -5.18
C ALA A 38 25.67 28.03 -3.99
N THR A 39 25.91 28.79 -2.92
CA THR A 39 26.58 28.30 -1.71
C THR A 39 25.65 28.27 -0.50
N ALA A 40 25.96 27.40 0.46
CA ALA A 40 25.19 27.28 1.72
C ALA A 40 25.20 28.60 2.54
N GLY A 41 26.17 29.50 2.33
CA GLY A 41 26.23 30.82 2.93
C GLY A 41 25.31 31.86 2.27
N ASP A 42 24.87 31.62 1.04
CA ASP A 42 23.99 32.52 0.31
C ASP A 42 22.55 32.30 0.77
N ARG A 43 22.01 33.21 1.59
CA ARG A 43 20.65 33.13 2.09
C ARG A 43 20.31 31.74 2.64
N SER A 44 20.99 31.33 3.69
CA SER A 44 20.92 30.00 4.29
C SER A 44 19.47 29.48 4.51
N SER A 45 18.54 30.39 4.85
CA SER A 45 17.12 30.03 5.02
C SER A 45 16.44 29.60 3.71
N TYR A 46 16.74 30.26 2.60
CA TYR A 46 16.18 29.88 1.29
C TYR A 46 16.83 28.61 0.75
N GLN A 47 18.11 28.40 1.02
CA GLN A 47 18.78 27.16 0.65
C GLN A 47 18.21 25.97 1.43
N ALA A 48 18.04 26.11 2.75
CA ALA A 48 17.42 25.09 3.58
C ALA A 48 15.98 24.78 3.13
N MET A 49 15.21 25.82 2.78
CA MET A 49 13.86 25.64 2.24
C MET A 49 13.86 24.90 0.88
N ALA A 50 14.77 25.27 -0.02
CA ALA A 50 14.89 24.60 -1.32
C ALA A 50 15.27 23.13 -1.18
N ASP A 51 16.20 22.82 -0.27
CA ASP A 51 16.62 21.44 0.00
C ASP A 51 15.48 20.64 0.65
N THR A 52 14.70 21.25 1.55
CA THR A 52 13.49 20.61 2.11
C THR A 52 12.49 20.27 1.02
N PHE A 53 12.18 21.23 0.13
CA PHE A 53 11.26 20.97 -0.98
C PHE A 53 11.76 19.90 -1.96
N ARG A 54 13.07 19.83 -2.18
CA ARG A 54 13.66 18.76 -3.00
C ARG A 54 13.52 17.39 -2.34
N LEU A 55 13.72 17.31 -1.03
CA LEU A 55 13.50 16.09 -0.27
C LEU A 55 12.02 15.68 -0.29
N ASP A 56 11.11 16.62 -0.07
CA ASP A 56 9.67 16.38 -0.10
C ASP A 56 9.21 15.93 -1.51
N TYR A 57 9.76 16.51 -2.56
CA TYR A 57 9.48 16.08 -3.93
C TYR A 57 9.92 14.64 -4.21
N VAL A 58 11.15 14.29 -3.80
CA VAL A 58 11.67 12.92 -3.98
C VAL A 58 10.87 11.93 -3.14
N ALA A 59 10.56 12.30 -1.90
CA ALA A 59 9.76 11.49 -0.97
C ALA A 59 8.34 11.25 -1.52
N THR A 60 7.66 12.30 -1.99
CA THR A 60 6.32 12.19 -2.60
C THR A 60 6.36 11.33 -3.86
N LYS A 61 7.37 11.49 -4.71
CA LYS A 61 7.54 10.66 -5.91
C LYS A 61 7.77 9.17 -5.56
N ALA A 62 8.50 8.89 -4.49
CA ALA A 62 8.64 7.52 -3.97
C ALA A 62 7.32 7.00 -3.39
N GLY A 63 6.56 7.85 -2.67
CA GLY A 63 5.24 7.54 -2.14
C GLY A 63 4.22 7.17 -3.22
N ILE A 64 4.20 7.90 -4.35
CA ILE A 64 3.35 7.56 -5.50
C ILE A 64 3.65 6.14 -6.02
N LYS A 65 4.92 5.76 -6.09
CA LYS A 65 5.31 4.39 -6.46
C LYS A 65 4.85 3.37 -5.43
N GLY A 66 4.94 3.70 -4.13
CA GLY A 66 4.41 2.87 -3.05
C GLY A 66 2.90 2.68 -3.16
N ALA A 67 2.15 3.77 -3.38
CA ALA A 67 0.70 3.72 -3.59
C ALA A 67 0.30 2.86 -4.81
N SER A 68 1.07 2.92 -5.90
CA SER A 68 0.83 2.06 -7.07
C SER A 68 0.95 0.56 -6.74
N VAL A 69 1.88 0.18 -5.85
CA VAL A 69 1.99 -1.21 -5.37
C VAL A 69 0.78 -1.60 -4.53
N VAL A 70 0.27 -0.69 -3.67
CA VAL A 70 -0.95 -0.92 -2.88
C VAL A 70 -2.17 -1.10 -3.78
N MET A 71 -2.28 -0.29 -4.85
CA MET A 71 -3.35 -0.47 -5.84
C MET A 71 -3.32 -1.87 -6.47
N GLY A 72 -2.14 -2.38 -6.85
CA GLY A 72 -1.99 -3.74 -7.37
C GLY A 72 -2.37 -4.82 -6.34
N TYR A 73 -2.05 -4.60 -5.07
CA TYR A 73 -2.49 -5.48 -3.98
C TYR A 73 -4.01 -5.51 -3.85
N LEU A 74 -4.66 -4.34 -3.80
CA LEU A 74 -6.11 -4.23 -3.68
C LEU A 74 -6.84 -4.79 -4.91
N GLU A 75 -6.33 -4.54 -6.11
CA GLU A 75 -6.89 -5.10 -7.34
C GLU A 75 -6.85 -6.63 -7.34
N THR A 76 -5.74 -7.22 -6.88
CA THR A 76 -5.62 -8.67 -6.75
C THR A 76 -6.61 -9.22 -5.71
N ALA A 77 -6.77 -8.52 -4.57
CA ALA A 77 -7.74 -8.89 -3.55
C ALA A 77 -9.19 -8.81 -4.07
N MET A 78 -9.54 -7.77 -4.82
CA MET A 78 -10.84 -7.61 -5.44
C MET A 78 -11.14 -8.74 -6.44
N ARG A 79 -10.18 -9.10 -7.29
CA ARG A 79 -10.34 -10.22 -8.23
C ARG A 79 -10.55 -11.56 -7.50
N THR A 80 -9.86 -11.77 -6.38
CA THR A 80 -10.06 -12.97 -5.57
C THR A 80 -11.44 -13.00 -4.94
N LEU A 81 -11.92 -11.86 -4.42
CA LEU A 81 -13.28 -11.76 -3.86
C LEU A 81 -14.35 -11.92 -4.92
N ASP A 82 -14.13 -11.42 -6.13
CA ASP A 82 -15.05 -11.59 -7.25
C ASP A 82 -15.18 -13.08 -7.64
N ALA A 83 -14.04 -13.78 -7.74
CA ALA A 83 -14.03 -15.23 -7.96
C ALA A 83 -14.75 -15.99 -6.82
N ALA A 84 -14.47 -15.61 -5.56
CA ALA A 84 -15.12 -16.20 -4.39
C ALA A 84 -16.65 -15.95 -4.40
N SER A 85 -17.08 -14.75 -4.80
CA SER A 85 -18.50 -14.42 -4.97
C SER A 85 -19.18 -15.29 -6.02
N GLY A 86 -18.49 -15.58 -7.15
CA GLY A 86 -18.99 -16.50 -8.17
C GLY A 86 -19.21 -17.92 -7.63
N VAL A 87 -18.27 -18.42 -6.82
CA VAL A 87 -18.41 -19.74 -6.16
C VAL A 87 -19.59 -19.74 -5.18
N LEU A 88 -19.75 -18.67 -4.37
CA LEU A 88 -20.87 -18.54 -3.44
C LEU A 88 -22.23 -18.49 -4.17
N SER A 89 -22.32 -17.80 -5.29
CA SER A 89 -23.54 -17.77 -6.11
C SER A 89 -23.93 -19.17 -6.58
N ARG A 90 -22.96 -19.96 -7.03
CA ARG A 90 -23.20 -21.35 -7.43
C ARG A 90 -23.61 -22.23 -6.24
N LEU A 91 -22.97 -22.01 -5.09
CA LEU A 91 -23.33 -22.71 -3.86
C LEU A 91 -24.78 -22.41 -3.43
N GLN A 92 -25.22 -21.15 -3.59
CA GLN A 92 -26.58 -20.73 -3.31
C GLN A 92 -27.58 -21.41 -4.29
N GLU A 93 -27.26 -21.53 -5.57
CA GLU A 93 -28.07 -22.26 -6.53
C GLU A 93 -28.25 -23.74 -6.12
N LEU A 94 -27.15 -24.38 -5.70
CA LEU A 94 -27.18 -25.76 -5.23
C LEU A 94 -28.01 -25.93 -3.95
N ALA A 95 -27.89 -24.94 -3.02
CA ALA A 95 -28.69 -24.96 -1.80
C ALA A 95 -30.19 -24.88 -2.08
N VAL A 96 -30.61 -24.02 -3.04
CA VAL A 96 -32.01 -23.93 -3.46
C VAL A 96 -32.46 -25.23 -4.16
N LEU A 97 -31.59 -25.81 -4.99
CA LEU A 97 -31.88 -27.08 -5.68
C LEU A 97 -32.01 -28.23 -4.66
N GLY A 98 -31.12 -28.30 -3.67
CA GLY A 98 -31.12 -29.32 -2.60
C GLY A 98 -32.32 -29.21 -1.66
N ALA A 99 -32.90 -28.01 -1.50
CA ALA A 99 -34.06 -27.78 -0.66
C ALA A 99 -35.38 -28.34 -1.24
N ASN A 100 -35.39 -28.85 -2.49
CA ASN A 100 -36.58 -29.40 -3.10
C ASN A 100 -36.88 -30.80 -2.55
N GLU A 101 -38.08 -31.01 -2.01
CA GLU A 101 -38.56 -32.32 -1.53
C GLU A 101 -38.78 -33.37 -2.65
N THR A 102 -38.69 -32.94 -3.92
CA THR A 102 -38.81 -33.83 -5.08
C THR A 102 -37.51 -34.58 -5.42
N ASN A 103 -36.42 -34.23 -4.76
CA ASN A 103 -35.12 -34.87 -4.98
C ASN A 103 -35.12 -36.32 -4.46
N THR A 104 -34.53 -37.21 -5.23
CA THR A 104 -34.21 -38.55 -4.75
C THR A 104 -32.99 -38.51 -3.83
N ALA A 105 -32.79 -39.58 -3.05
CA ALA A 105 -31.58 -39.65 -2.18
C ALA A 105 -30.29 -39.62 -3.00
N GLU A 106 -30.28 -40.11 -4.22
CA GLU A 106 -29.13 -40.07 -5.12
C GLU A 106 -28.86 -38.66 -5.64
N ASP A 107 -29.93 -37.89 -5.97
CA ASP A 107 -29.84 -36.50 -6.37
C ASP A 107 -29.31 -35.62 -5.22
N ALA A 108 -29.84 -35.84 -4.02
CA ALA A 108 -29.38 -35.12 -2.83
C ALA A 108 -27.88 -35.35 -2.55
N ASN A 109 -27.41 -36.60 -2.64
CA ASN A 109 -26.01 -36.93 -2.48
C ASN A 109 -25.13 -36.30 -3.58
N ALA A 110 -25.59 -36.21 -4.81
CA ALA A 110 -24.85 -35.58 -5.90
C ALA A 110 -24.72 -34.06 -5.69
N ILE A 111 -25.81 -33.42 -5.24
CA ILE A 111 -25.83 -31.98 -4.91
C ILE A 111 -24.90 -31.69 -3.73
N ASP A 112 -24.95 -32.52 -2.69
CA ASP A 112 -24.08 -32.36 -1.52
C ASP A 112 -22.58 -32.48 -1.88
N PHE A 113 -22.23 -33.47 -2.68
CA PHE A 113 -20.88 -33.66 -3.19
C PHE A 113 -20.37 -32.45 -4.02
N GLU A 114 -21.24 -31.90 -4.89
CA GLU A 114 -20.88 -30.68 -5.65
C GLU A 114 -20.72 -29.48 -4.71
N ALA A 115 -21.60 -29.32 -3.73
CA ALA A 115 -21.55 -28.26 -2.74
C ALA A 115 -20.26 -28.34 -1.88
N GLU A 116 -19.86 -29.54 -1.46
CA GLU A 116 -18.62 -29.78 -0.73
C GLU A 116 -17.39 -29.33 -1.55
N LYS A 117 -17.34 -29.69 -2.83
CA LYS A 117 -16.23 -29.29 -3.71
C LYS A 117 -16.16 -27.79 -3.92
N LEU A 118 -17.28 -27.11 -4.04
CA LEU A 118 -17.36 -25.66 -4.13
C LEU A 118 -16.93 -24.99 -2.80
N GLY A 119 -17.31 -25.57 -1.66
CA GLY A 119 -16.88 -25.13 -0.35
C GLY A 119 -15.36 -25.24 -0.17
N ASP A 120 -14.77 -26.35 -0.59
CA ASP A 120 -13.33 -26.54 -0.60
C ASP A 120 -12.62 -25.53 -1.50
N GLU A 121 -13.16 -25.25 -2.69
CA GLU A 121 -12.61 -24.26 -3.62
C GLU A 121 -12.69 -22.85 -3.07
N PHE A 122 -13.81 -22.48 -2.44
CA PHE A 122 -13.95 -21.21 -1.74
C PHE A 122 -12.91 -21.06 -0.63
N HIS A 123 -12.75 -22.09 0.19
CA HIS A 123 -11.71 -22.10 1.24
C HIS A 123 -10.32 -21.97 0.66
N ARG A 124 -10.02 -22.67 -0.42
CA ARG A 124 -8.73 -22.60 -1.11
C ARG A 124 -8.47 -21.21 -1.65
N LEU A 125 -9.43 -20.59 -2.35
CA LEU A 125 -9.30 -19.25 -2.91
C LEU A 125 -8.91 -18.22 -1.83
N LEU A 126 -9.59 -18.23 -0.69
CA LEU A 126 -9.35 -17.28 0.39
C LEU A 126 -8.01 -17.51 1.13
N ASN A 127 -7.58 -18.77 1.30
CA ASN A 127 -6.36 -19.07 2.04
C ASN A 127 -5.11 -19.08 1.17
N THR A 128 -5.21 -19.29 -0.14
CA THR A 128 -4.04 -19.32 -1.02
C THR A 128 -3.78 -17.99 -1.72
N ALA A 129 -4.69 -17.02 -1.58
CA ALA A 129 -4.55 -15.72 -2.19
C ALA A 129 -3.36 -14.93 -1.60
N LYS A 130 -2.33 -14.73 -2.43
CA LYS A 130 -1.10 -14.03 -2.03
C LYS A 130 -0.72 -12.98 -3.06
N TYR A 131 -0.14 -11.89 -2.56
CA TYR A 131 0.46 -10.86 -3.40
C TYR A 131 1.93 -10.70 -3.02
N LYS A 132 2.84 -10.95 -3.94
CA LYS A 132 4.31 -10.92 -3.71
C LYS A 132 4.75 -11.75 -2.48
N GLY A 133 4.09 -12.90 -2.25
CA GLY A 133 4.41 -13.79 -1.13
C GLY A 133 3.74 -13.43 0.21
N LYS A 134 3.04 -12.30 0.31
CA LYS A 134 2.23 -11.93 1.47
C LYS A 134 0.78 -12.35 1.28
N ASP A 135 0.14 -12.78 2.36
CA ASP A 135 -1.27 -13.13 2.36
C ASP A 135 -2.12 -11.88 2.12
N LEU A 136 -3.12 -11.99 1.25
CA LEU A 136 -4.02 -10.88 0.94
C LEU A 136 -5.03 -10.62 2.04
N PHE A 137 -5.49 -11.68 2.70
CA PHE A 137 -6.49 -11.61 3.76
C PHE A 137 -5.83 -11.73 5.12
N LEU A 138 -5.78 -10.61 5.85
CA LEU A 138 -5.10 -10.48 7.12
C LEU A 138 -6.07 -10.71 8.30
N ALA A 139 -5.52 -11.08 9.46
CA ALA A 139 -6.31 -11.25 10.69
C ALA A 139 -7.03 -9.94 11.11
N ALA A 140 -6.43 -8.78 10.82
CA ALA A 140 -7.01 -7.47 11.08
C ALA A 140 -7.02 -6.61 9.81
N ALA A 141 -8.09 -5.83 9.61
CA ALA A 141 -8.13 -4.82 8.56
C ALA A 141 -7.07 -3.74 8.85
N GLY A 142 -6.37 -3.28 7.81
CA GLY A 142 -5.35 -2.23 7.96
C GLY A 142 -4.06 -2.70 8.65
N GLY A 143 -3.77 -4.00 8.66
CA GLY A 143 -2.56 -4.56 9.27
C GLY A 143 -1.26 -4.27 8.54
N GLU A 144 -1.32 -3.72 7.34
CA GLU A 144 -0.16 -3.31 6.55
C GLU A 144 -0.18 -1.79 6.36
N TYR A 145 0.99 -1.19 6.24
CA TYR A 145 1.12 0.24 5.99
C TYR A 145 2.04 0.53 4.82
N VAL A 146 1.82 1.67 4.17
CA VAL A 146 2.71 2.21 3.15
C VAL A 146 3.00 3.67 3.46
N SER A 147 4.26 4.06 3.37
CA SER A 147 4.65 5.46 3.48
C SER A 147 4.37 6.18 2.16
N LEU A 148 3.67 7.31 2.26
CA LEU A 148 3.38 8.20 1.12
C LEU A 148 4.47 9.25 0.91
N GLY A 149 5.58 9.14 1.65
CA GLY A 149 6.77 9.97 1.46
C GLY A 149 6.70 11.37 2.07
N GLY A 150 5.65 11.71 2.80
CA GLY A 150 5.56 12.91 3.63
C GLY A 150 6.04 12.65 5.06
N ARG A 151 6.21 13.71 5.84
CA ARG A 151 6.42 13.57 7.28
C ARG A 151 5.13 13.04 7.89
N ASP A 152 5.20 11.84 8.48
CA ASP A 152 4.05 11.14 9.08
C ASP A 152 2.90 10.83 8.09
N ALA A 153 3.16 10.86 6.78
CA ALA A 153 2.18 10.49 5.77
C ALA A 153 2.24 8.97 5.53
N GLU A 154 1.59 8.23 6.40
CA GLU A 154 1.42 6.79 6.28
C GLU A 154 -0.05 6.46 5.98
N MET A 155 -0.25 5.50 5.08
CA MET A 155 -1.56 4.96 4.78
C MET A 155 -1.59 3.50 5.17
N THR A 156 -2.55 3.14 6.02
CA THR A 156 -2.80 1.74 6.36
C THR A 156 -3.69 1.09 5.31
N PHE A 157 -3.38 -0.14 4.95
CA PHE A 157 -4.16 -0.93 4.02
C PHE A 157 -4.19 -2.39 4.47
N GLY A 158 -5.03 -3.19 3.86
CA GLY A 158 -5.19 -4.60 4.14
C GLY A 158 -6.66 -4.98 4.23
N VAL A 159 -6.98 -6.11 3.64
CA VAL A 159 -8.33 -6.69 3.64
C VAL A 159 -8.41 -7.68 4.79
N LYS A 160 -9.44 -7.53 5.63
CA LYS A 160 -9.68 -8.48 6.72
C LYS A 160 -10.04 -9.85 6.15
N LYS A 161 -9.55 -10.89 6.79
CA LYS A 161 -9.93 -12.27 6.48
C LYS A 161 -11.45 -12.43 6.64
N VAL A 162 -12.08 -12.97 5.60
CA VAL A 162 -13.49 -13.32 5.65
C VAL A 162 -13.64 -14.49 6.64
N THR A 163 -14.42 -14.29 7.69
CA THR A 163 -14.77 -15.35 8.64
C THR A 163 -16.10 -15.94 8.21
N TYR A 164 -16.07 -17.17 7.78
CA TYR A 164 -17.24 -17.92 7.30
C TYR A 164 -17.63 -19.04 8.27
N SER A 165 -17.11 -19.04 9.49
CA SER A 165 -17.48 -19.99 10.56
C SER A 165 -18.97 -19.92 10.95
N GLY A 166 -19.65 -18.82 10.61
CA GLY A 166 -21.10 -18.71 10.76
C GLY A 166 -21.91 -19.24 9.56
N LEU A 167 -21.25 -19.52 8.42
CA LEU A 167 -21.88 -20.12 7.24
C LEU A 167 -21.95 -21.64 7.35
N TYR A 168 -21.15 -22.23 8.23
CA TYR A 168 -21.03 -23.67 8.39
C TYR A 168 -21.21 -24.03 9.85
N LYS A 169 -22.27 -24.77 10.18
CA LYS A 169 -22.38 -25.42 11.49
C LYS A 169 -21.70 -26.77 11.43
N PHE A 170 -20.73 -26.98 12.31
CA PHE A 170 -20.21 -28.30 12.59
C PHE A 170 -21.28 -29.03 13.44
N ASP A 171 -21.97 -29.98 12.85
CA ASP A 171 -22.87 -30.83 13.58
C ASP A 171 -22.06 -31.94 14.27
N ALA A 172 -21.89 -31.81 15.59
CA ALA A 172 -21.13 -32.79 16.39
C ALA A 172 -21.81 -34.17 16.45
N ASP A 173 -23.09 -34.30 16.00
CA ASP A 173 -23.85 -35.52 16.02
C ASP A 173 -23.53 -36.46 14.84
N THR A 174 -22.86 -35.95 13.80
CA THR A 174 -22.41 -36.76 12.65
C THR A 174 -21.06 -37.45 12.90
N ALA A 175 -20.54 -37.43 14.12
CA ALA A 175 -19.36 -38.21 14.50
C ALA A 175 -19.52 -39.73 14.26
N THR A 176 -20.70 -40.18 13.89
CA THR A 176 -21.01 -41.56 13.56
C THR A 176 -20.87 -41.89 12.07
N GLN A 177 -20.73 -40.92 11.19
CA GLN A 177 -20.41 -41.15 9.77
C GLN A 177 -18.89 -41.09 9.55
N THR A 178 -18.23 -42.17 9.85
CA THR A 178 -16.79 -42.40 9.80
C THR A 178 -16.18 -42.42 8.40
N ALA A 179 -16.85 -41.92 7.39
CA ALA A 179 -16.45 -42.02 6.01
C ALA A 179 -16.32 -40.69 5.28
N ILE A 180 -16.64 -39.57 5.91
CA ILE A 180 -16.43 -38.25 5.29
C ILE A 180 -15.08 -37.70 5.77
N VAL A 181 -14.16 -37.61 4.85
CA VAL A 181 -12.81 -37.13 4.99
C VAL A 181 -12.77 -35.88 5.85
N ALA A 182 -12.20 -36.02 7.06
CA ALA A 182 -11.83 -34.92 7.95
C ALA A 182 -12.97 -33.96 8.38
N GLY A 183 -14.10 -34.46 8.85
CA GLY A 183 -14.94 -33.79 9.85
C GLY A 183 -15.41 -32.36 9.53
N ARG A 184 -15.73 -32.06 8.29
CA ARG A 184 -16.30 -30.77 7.91
C ARG A 184 -17.60 -31.01 7.14
N GLU A 185 -18.68 -31.07 7.86
CA GLU A 185 -20.00 -30.96 7.28
C GLU A 185 -20.32 -29.48 7.08
N TYR A 186 -20.53 -29.07 5.83
CA TYR A 186 -20.91 -27.70 5.50
C TYR A 186 -22.44 -27.63 5.46
N LYS A 187 -23.07 -27.21 6.54
CA LYS A 187 -24.49 -26.83 6.52
C LYS A 187 -24.59 -25.34 6.27
N ILE A 188 -25.25 -24.98 5.17
CA ILE A 188 -25.66 -23.61 4.88
C ILE A 188 -26.95 -23.34 5.65
N GLU A 189 -26.90 -22.34 6.56
CA GLU A 189 -28.12 -21.78 7.18
C GLU A 189 -28.75 -20.73 6.30
#